data_b928c4cadbe1d3c927865b90ef0c2fc6
#
_entry.id   b928c4cadbe1d3c927865b90ef0c2fc6
#
_cell.length_a   1.000
_cell.length_b   1.000
_cell.length_c   1.000
_cell.angle_alpha   90.00
_cell.angle_beta   90.00
_cell.angle_gamma   90.00
#
_symmetry.space_group_name_H-M   'P 1'
#
loop_
_entity.id
_entity.type
_entity.pdbx_description
1 polymer ?
#
loop_
_entity_poly.entity_id
_entity_poly.type
_entity_poly.pdbx_seq_one_letter_code
_entity_poly.pdbx_strand_id
1 'polypeptide(L)'
;MTSPLNLTPTDWLARLSRQHDVELPRLKALNDEYELRSARSYMHPEIFREIGDRLQQVVIAWAQLVVDSVEERLDPEGFRLPDQDSGDDDLWRVWQENDADENSQLGRIDALVMRRSFVCVGTNEADADTPLITFESPLEMYADIDPRNRQVRAALRRWVDPQASPSLPSAPQMITGGGGVKYATLYLPNSTHWFENGIEQDRDEHMVGTVMVAPLVNRSRLTDWLGRSELETVLPLVHAANKIATDMMVAAEFVALPIRGLMGLSPSDFEDSAGNKLTAIQAMLGRFVAIPDDDGTGKTFEFSSANLDNFHQTINQLARLVASIAGLPPHYLGLTTENPPSADSIRSAEMRLVKRAERKQVPFGGAYEQTMRLVKRLQDGDWDPRYRRLETIWRDPSTPTIVQKADAAVKLYNLPKPIVPLRQTREDLGYTDAQIARMQTEDTKAAAEDPLTQIANQLSARPGSLSGAAA
;
A
#
# COMPACT_ATOMS: atom_id res chain seq x y z
N MET A 1 27.11 -5.00 -29.05
CA MET A 1 26.20 -5.88 -28.27
C MET A 1 26.99 -6.37 -27.07
N THR A 2 26.75 -5.86 -25.89
CA THR A 2 27.33 -6.42 -24.66
C THR A 2 26.61 -7.74 -24.43
N SER A 3 27.39 -8.85 -24.37
CA SER A 3 26.90 -10.19 -24.02
C SER A 3 25.93 -10.14 -22.83
N PRO A 4 24.89 -10.97 -22.80
CA PRO A 4 24.18 -11.22 -21.55
C PRO A 4 25.22 -11.60 -20.51
N LEU A 5 25.10 -11.08 -19.29
CA LEU A 5 26.01 -11.40 -18.19
C LEU A 5 25.91 -12.91 -17.96
N ASN A 6 26.87 -13.68 -18.48
CA ASN A 6 27.02 -15.13 -18.20
C ASN A 6 27.58 -15.25 -16.77
N LEU A 7 26.77 -14.97 -15.78
CA LEU A 7 27.08 -15.12 -14.37
C LEU A 7 26.61 -16.52 -13.92
N THR A 8 27.41 -17.16 -13.10
CA THR A 8 26.98 -18.38 -12.41
C THR A 8 25.87 -18.07 -11.39
N PRO A 9 25.08 -19.05 -10.96
CA PRO A 9 24.08 -18.84 -9.89
C PRO A 9 24.68 -18.22 -8.62
N THR A 10 25.90 -18.65 -8.24
CA THR A 10 26.63 -18.10 -7.09
C THR A 10 27.03 -16.63 -7.30
N ASP A 11 27.44 -16.24 -8.52
CA ASP A 11 27.78 -14.87 -8.86
C ASP A 11 26.52 -13.97 -8.82
N TRP A 12 25.39 -14.49 -9.32
CA TRP A 12 24.10 -13.82 -9.23
C TRP A 12 23.68 -13.62 -7.77
N LEU A 13 23.77 -14.67 -6.94
CA LEU A 13 23.47 -14.58 -5.50
C LEU A 13 24.30 -13.48 -4.83
N ALA A 14 25.62 -13.46 -5.06
CA ALA A 14 26.50 -12.45 -4.49
C ALA A 14 26.20 -11.03 -5.00
N ARG A 15 25.92 -10.88 -6.28
CA ARG A 15 25.59 -9.60 -6.92
C ARG A 15 24.30 -9.02 -6.37
N LEU A 16 23.21 -9.81 -6.40
CA LEU A 16 21.88 -9.37 -5.97
C LEU A 16 21.83 -9.11 -4.46
N SER A 17 22.51 -9.95 -3.66
CA SER A 17 22.64 -9.71 -2.22
C SER A 17 23.28 -8.36 -1.91
N ARG A 18 24.38 -8.03 -2.59
CA ARG A 18 25.05 -6.73 -2.42
C ARG A 18 24.16 -5.56 -2.82
N GLN A 19 23.44 -5.66 -3.94
CA GLN A 19 22.54 -4.62 -4.40
C GLN A 19 21.37 -4.42 -3.44
N HIS A 20 20.81 -5.52 -2.94
CA HIS A 20 19.75 -5.47 -1.94
C HIS A 20 20.23 -4.83 -0.63
N ASP A 21 21.42 -5.23 -0.13
CA ASP A 21 21.98 -4.68 1.12
C ASP A 21 22.21 -3.16 1.05
N VAL A 22 22.51 -2.62 -0.13
CA VAL A 22 22.65 -1.16 -0.34
C VAL A 22 21.31 -0.44 -0.22
N GLU A 23 20.21 -1.07 -0.65
CA GLU A 23 18.87 -0.45 -0.60
C GLU A 23 18.14 -0.66 0.74
N LEU A 24 18.42 -1.76 1.45
CA LEU A 24 17.72 -2.14 2.67
C LEU A 24 17.60 -1.02 3.71
N PRO A 25 18.62 -0.21 4.02
CA PRO A 25 18.48 0.86 5.01
C PRO A 25 17.39 1.88 4.65
N ARG A 26 17.28 2.22 3.36
CA ARG A 26 16.24 3.15 2.88
C ARG A 26 14.85 2.51 2.94
N LEU A 27 14.73 1.24 2.54
CA LEU A 27 13.46 0.52 2.58
C LEU A 27 12.96 0.36 4.01
N LYS A 28 13.84 -0.01 4.95
CA LYS A 28 13.51 -0.09 6.38
C LYS A 28 13.07 1.25 6.95
N ALA A 29 13.78 2.33 6.61
CA ALA A 29 13.39 3.67 7.06
C ALA A 29 11.98 4.06 6.56
N LEU A 30 11.64 3.75 5.29
CA LEU A 30 10.30 4.01 4.76
C LEU A 30 9.23 3.15 5.45
N ASN A 31 9.54 1.88 5.71
CA ASN A 31 8.65 0.98 6.44
C ASN A 31 8.43 1.46 7.88
N ASP A 32 9.49 1.89 8.58
CA ASP A 32 9.40 2.40 9.94
C ASP A 32 8.54 3.68 10.01
N GLU A 33 8.58 4.52 8.99
CA GLU A 33 7.70 5.71 8.90
C GLU A 33 6.23 5.33 8.72
N TYR A 34 5.93 4.33 7.89
CA TYR A 34 4.57 3.82 7.71
C TYR A 34 4.04 3.15 8.97
N GLU A 35 4.87 2.33 9.63
CA GLU A 35 4.54 1.63 10.87
C GLU A 35 4.57 2.54 12.13
N LEU A 36 4.71 3.84 11.95
CA LEU A 36 4.80 4.83 13.03
C LEU A 36 5.95 4.55 14.04
N ARG A 37 6.99 3.85 13.58
CA ARG A 37 8.21 3.55 14.35
C ARG A 37 9.34 4.53 14.07
N SER A 38 9.02 5.68 13.47
CA SER A 38 9.99 6.71 13.15
C SER A 38 10.79 7.20 14.37
N ALA A 39 11.99 7.69 14.10
CA ALA A 39 12.86 8.23 15.16
C ALA A 39 12.16 9.35 15.94
N ARG A 40 12.42 9.40 17.25
CA ARG A 40 11.87 10.46 18.11
C ARG A 40 12.27 11.84 17.58
N SER A 41 11.31 12.76 17.60
CA SER A 41 11.58 14.17 17.28
C SER A 41 12.67 14.71 18.21
N TYR A 42 13.57 15.55 17.64
CA TYR A 42 14.63 16.14 18.44
C TYR A 42 14.06 16.95 19.60
N MET A 43 14.58 16.69 20.80
CA MET A 43 14.31 17.44 22.01
C MET A 43 15.64 17.86 22.64
N HIS A 44 15.65 19.03 23.27
CA HIS A 44 16.86 19.49 23.95
C HIS A 44 17.26 18.50 25.05
N PRO A 45 18.54 18.10 25.19
CA PRO A 45 18.96 17.05 26.13
C PRO A 45 18.56 17.30 27.59
N GLU A 46 18.55 18.54 28.04
CA GLU A 46 18.12 18.89 29.40
C GLU A 46 16.63 18.68 29.60
N ILE A 47 15.79 19.08 28.63
CA ILE A 47 14.35 18.85 28.65
C ILE A 47 14.08 17.35 28.63
N PHE A 48 14.76 16.60 27.76
CA PHE A 48 14.62 15.15 27.67
C PHE A 48 14.98 14.46 29.00
N ARG A 49 16.00 14.93 29.72
CA ARG A 49 16.40 14.37 31.01
C ARG A 49 15.35 14.57 32.09
N GLU A 50 14.65 15.69 32.09
CA GLU A 50 13.71 16.06 33.15
C GLU A 50 12.29 15.50 32.91
N ILE A 51 11.85 15.47 31.65
CA ILE A 51 10.47 15.11 31.32
C ILE A 51 10.35 14.00 30.27
N GLY A 52 11.45 13.52 29.68
CA GLY A 52 11.45 12.57 28.56
C GLY A 52 10.78 11.25 28.88
N ASP A 53 10.85 10.78 30.14
CA ASP A 53 10.21 9.55 30.60
C ASP A 53 8.67 9.71 30.77
N ARG A 54 8.19 10.94 30.89
CA ARG A 54 6.75 11.26 31.05
C ARG A 54 6.08 11.58 29.73
N LEU A 55 6.85 12.06 28.75
CA LEU A 55 6.35 12.44 27.45
C LEU A 55 6.31 11.22 26.53
N GLN A 56 5.12 10.80 26.18
CA GLN A 56 4.92 9.91 25.05
C GLN A 56 5.21 10.67 23.75
N GLN A 57 5.91 10.01 22.85
CA GLN A 57 6.14 10.57 21.51
C GLN A 57 4.80 10.73 20.79
N VAL A 58 4.53 11.93 20.29
CA VAL A 58 3.40 12.14 19.40
C VAL A 58 3.84 11.84 17.97
N VAL A 59 3.22 10.84 17.37
CA VAL A 59 3.39 10.50 15.96
C VAL A 59 2.05 10.68 15.25
N ILE A 60 2.03 11.55 14.25
CA ILE A 60 0.84 11.82 13.46
C ILE A 60 0.83 10.86 12.27
N ALA A 61 -0.20 10.04 12.14
CA ALA A 61 -0.32 8.97 11.13
C ALA A 61 -0.65 9.49 9.71
N TRP A 62 -0.22 10.71 9.34
CA TRP A 62 -0.50 11.25 8.01
C TRP A 62 0.25 10.50 6.89
N ALA A 63 1.43 9.94 7.20
CA ALA A 63 2.17 9.11 6.26
C ALA A 63 1.37 7.86 5.88
N GLN A 64 0.84 7.14 6.87
CA GLN A 64 -0.03 5.99 6.68
C GLN A 64 -1.29 6.36 5.90
N LEU A 65 -1.99 7.42 6.31
CA LEU A 65 -3.19 7.91 5.63
C LEU A 65 -2.98 8.19 4.14
N VAL A 66 -1.81 8.73 3.74
CA VAL A 66 -1.49 9.01 2.34
C VAL A 66 -1.38 7.73 1.50
N VAL A 67 -0.90 6.64 2.08
CA VAL A 67 -0.80 5.32 1.42
C VAL A 67 -2.17 4.67 1.36
N ASP A 68 -2.83 4.52 2.51
CA ASP A 68 -4.08 3.78 2.67
C ASP A 68 -5.19 4.39 1.81
N SER A 69 -5.31 5.73 1.78
CA SER A 69 -6.31 6.43 0.95
C SER A 69 -6.21 6.12 -0.55
N VAL A 70 -5.03 5.74 -1.04
CA VAL A 70 -4.83 5.34 -2.43
C VAL A 70 -5.05 3.85 -2.58
N GLU A 71 -4.56 3.05 -1.63
CA GLU A 71 -4.67 1.60 -1.68
C GLU A 71 -6.12 1.13 -1.62
N GLU A 72 -6.93 1.68 -0.72
CA GLU A 72 -8.37 1.41 -0.55
C GLU A 72 -9.22 1.59 -1.83
N ARG A 73 -8.64 2.15 -2.90
CA ARG A 73 -9.27 2.38 -4.21
C ARG A 73 -8.70 1.50 -5.32
N LEU A 74 -7.92 0.48 -4.95
CA LEU A 74 -7.20 -0.39 -5.88
C LEU A 74 -7.67 -1.84 -5.78
N ASP A 75 -8.95 -2.10 -6.05
CA ASP A 75 -9.54 -3.44 -5.99
C ASP A 75 -9.55 -4.11 -7.37
N PRO A 76 -8.75 -5.16 -7.62
CA PRO A 76 -8.90 -5.99 -8.80
C PRO A 76 -10.15 -6.88 -8.67
N GLU A 77 -10.92 -7.01 -9.75
CA GLU A 77 -12.16 -7.80 -9.79
C GLU A 77 -12.09 -8.97 -10.78
N GLY A 78 -11.02 -9.05 -11.58
CA GLY A 78 -10.86 -10.12 -12.55
C GLY A 78 -9.81 -9.84 -13.62
N PHE A 79 -9.72 -10.76 -14.57
CA PHE A 79 -8.88 -10.66 -15.75
C PHE A 79 -9.71 -10.91 -16.99
N ARG A 80 -9.44 -10.22 -18.10
CA ARG A 80 -10.21 -10.33 -19.34
C ARG A 80 -9.31 -10.31 -20.56
N LEU A 81 -9.59 -11.19 -21.50
CA LEU A 81 -9.04 -11.10 -22.85
C LEU A 81 -9.86 -10.09 -23.70
N PRO A 82 -9.23 -9.42 -24.67
CA PRO A 82 -9.91 -8.37 -25.49
C PRO A 82 -11.11 -8.87 -26.30
N ASP A 83 -11.20 -10.18 -26.55
CA ASP A 83 -12.27 -10.85 -27.29
C ASP A 83 -13.34 -11.47 -26.39
N GLN A 84 -13.23 -11.32 -25.09
CA GLN A 84 -14.19 -11.77 -24.09
C GLN A 84 -15.05 -10.62 -23.57
N ASP A 85 -16.35 -10.86 -23.49
CA ASP A 85 -17.31 -9.91 -22.88
C ASP A 85 -17.33 -9.99 -21.36
N SER A 86 -16.81 -11.09 -20.78
CA SER A 86 -16.72 -11.32 -19.33
C SER A 86 -15.28 -11.53 -18.88
N GLY A 87 -15.07 -11.49 -17.57
CA GLY A 87 -13.83 -11.96 -16.96
C GLY A 87 -13.55 -13.41 -17.31
N ASP A 88 -12.30 -13.80 -17.26
CA ASP A 88 -11.85 -15.18 -17.44
C ASP A 88 -11.94 -15.91 -16.10
N ASP A 89 -12.91 -16.83 -15.99
CA ASP A 89 -13.21 -17.55 -14.76
C ASP A 89 -12.04 -18.44 -14.30
N ASP A 90 -11.24 -18.99 -15.21
CA ASP A 90 -10.12 -19.87 -14.86
C ASP A 90 -8.96 -19.06 -14.28
N LEU A 91 -8.62 -17.91 -14.87
CA LEU A 91 -7.60 -17.02 -14.33
C LEU A 91 -8.02 -16.47 -12.95
N TRP A 92 -9.31 -16.14 -12.79
CA TRP A 92 -9.82 -15.65 -11.51
C TRP A 92 -9.84 -16.75 -10.44
N ARG A 93 -10.18 -18.00 -10.83
CA ARG A 93 -10.09 -19.16 -9.94
C ARG A 93 -8.67 -19.33 -9.40
N VAL A 94 -7.65 -19.36 -10.28
CA VAL A 94 -6.24 -19.50 -9.85
C VAL A 94 -5.83 -18.36 -8.92
N TRP A 95 -6.30 -17.13 -9.20
CA TRP A 95 -6.05 -15.99 -8.33
C TRP A 95 -6.62 -16.18 -6.94
N GLN A 96 -7.88 -16.61 -6.83
CA GLN A 96 -8.56 -16.83 -5.55
C GLN A 96 -8.02 -18.04 -4.79
N GLU A 97 -7.70 -19.15 -5.46
CA GLU A 97 -7.12 -20.34 -4.82
C GLU A 97 -5.72 -20.09 -4.23
N ASN A 98 -5.06 -19.00 -4.61
CA ASN A 98 -3.83 -18.51 -4.00
C ASN A 98 -4.06 -17.41 -2.96
N ASP A 99 -5.30 -17.15 -2.54
CA ASP A 99 -5.66 -16.00 -1.67
C ASP A 99 -5.10 -14.67 -2.19
N ALA A 100 -4.95 -14.55 -3.51
CA ALA A 100 -4.29 -13.39 -4.11
C ALA A 100 -5.20 -12.14 -4.14
N ASP A 101 -6.50 -12.28 -3.97
CA ASP A 101 -7.44 -11.19 -3.68
C ASP A 101 -7.11 -10.49 -2.37
N GLU A 102 -6.75 -11.24 -1.31
CA GLU A 102 -6.27 -10.69 -0.02
C GLU A 102 -4.80 -10.28 -0.08
N ASN A 103 -3.92 -11.18 -0.52
CA ASN A 103 -2.46 -10.97 -0.49
C ASN A 103 -1.99 -9.85 -1.45
N SER A 104 -2.73 -9.58 -2.54
CA SER A 104 -2.40 -8.48 -3.44
C SER A 104 -2.52 -7.11 -2.78
N GLN A 105 -3.40 -6.95 -1.78
CA GLN A 105 -3.49 -5.75 -0.96
C GLN A 105 -2.18 -5.50 -0.21
N LEU A 106 -1.64 -6.52 0.45
CA LEU A 106 -0.38 -6.45 1.18
C LEU A 106 0.77 -6.04 0.23
N GLY A 107 0.82 -6.67 -0.95
CA GLY A 107 1.79 -6.34 -1.99
C GLY A 107 1.67 -4.90 -2.50
N ARG A 108 0.45 -4.35 -2.63
CA ARG A 108 0.23 -2.95 -3.03
C ARG A 108 0.66 -1.96 -1.94
N ILE A 109 0.37 -2.26 -0.66
CA ILE A 109 0.84 -1.44 0.46
C ILE A 109 2.38 -1.36 0.43
N ASP A 110 3.05 -2.52 0.35
CA ASP A 110 4.52 -2.56 0.27
C ASP A 110 5.07 -1.78 -0.92
N ALA A 111 4.43 -1.89 -2.09
CA ALA A 111 4.82 -1.14 -3.28
C ALA A 111 4.65 0.39 -3.11
N LEU A 112 3.57 0.83 -2.47
CA LEU A 112 3.30 2.25 -2.21
C LEU A 112 4.25 2.83 -1.15
N VAL A 113 4.55 2.06 -0.11
CA VAL A 113 5.44 2.44 1.00
C VAL A 113 6.90 2.34 0.57
N MET A 114 7.33 1.18 0.08
CA MET A 114 8.74 0.83 -0.16
C MET A 114 9.11 0.84 -1.64
N ARG A 115 8.39 1.61 -2.48
CA ARG A 115 8.67 1.84 -3.91
C ARG A 115 8.21 0.72 -4.82
N ARG A 116 8.27 -0.54 -4.40
CA ARG A 116 7.88 -1.73 -5.15
C ARG A 116 7.65 -2.91 -4.21
N SER A 117 6.97 -3.91 -4.72
CA SER A 117 6.92 -5.27 -4.20
C SER A 117 7.07 -6.26 -5.36
N PHE A 118 6.95 -7.54 -5.12
CA PHE A 118 7.15 -8.54 -6.15
C PHE A 118 6.04 -9.58 -6.06
N VAL A 119 5.65 -10.11 -7.22
CA VAL A 119 4.78 -11.27 -7.32
C VAL A 119 5.59 -12.39 -7.93
N CYS A 120 5.74 -13.49 -7.22
CA CYS A 120 6.44 -14.68 -7.68
C CYS A 120 5.42 -15.73 -8.10
N VAL A 121 5.74 -16.43 -9.20
CA VAL A 121 4.98 -17.58 -9.68
C VAL A 121 5.86 -18.81 -9.57
N GLY A 122 5.33 -19.90 -9.05
CA GLY A 122 6.05 -21.15 -8.87
C GLY A 122 5.20 -22.35 -9.25
N THR A 123 5.86 -23.50 -9.38
CA THR A 123 5.19 -24.78 -9.53
C THR A 123 4.52 -25.17 -8.22
N ASN A 124 3.33 -25.75 -8.32
CA ASN A 124 2.61 -26.32 -7.18
C ASN A 124 2.63 -27.85 -7.29
N GLU A 125 3.37 -28.49 -6.40
CA GLU A 125 3.50 -29.95 -6.42
C GLU A 125 2.19 -30.67 -6.07
N ALA A 126 1.30 -30.01 -5.33
CA ALA A 126 0.04 -30.57 -4.91
C ALA A 126 -1.04 -30.49 -6.02
N ASP A 127 -0.98 -29.44 -6.85
CA ASP A 127 -1.94 -29.21 -7.93
C ASP A 127 -1.29 -28.45 -9.09
N ALA A 128 -0.99 -29.17 -10.18
CA ALA A 128 -0.37 -28.60 -11.36
C ALA A 128 -1.27 -27.59 -12.12
N ASP A 129 -2.59 -27.69 -11.95
CA ASP A 129 -3.56 -26.78 -12.57
C ASP A 129 -3.65 -25.43 -11.84
N THR A 130 -3.07 -25.35 -10.64
CA THR A 130 -3.03 -24.13 -9.82
C THR A 130 -1.61 -23.77 -9.44
N PRO A 131 -0.81 -23.12 -10.33
CA PRO A 131 0.51 -22.62 -10.00
C PRO A 131 0.47 -21.69 -8.78
N LEU A 132 1.52 -21.75 -7.96
CA LEU A 132 1.62 -20.95 -6.74
C LEU A 132 1.90 -19.49 -7.07
N ILE A 133 1.13 -18.58 -6.49
CA ILE A 133 1.34 -17.13 -6.56
C ILE A 133 1.65 -16.62 -5.16
N THR A 134 2.81 -15.97 -4.98
CA THR A 134 3.17 -15.34 -3.70
C THR A 134 3.56 -13.88 -3.88
N PHE A 135 3.24 -13.07 -2.87
CA PHE A 135 3.59 -11.65 -2.82
C PHE A 135 4.74 -11.45 -1.87
N GLU A 136 5.79 -10.78 -2.33
CA GLU A 136 7.05 -10.69 -1.62
C GLU A 136 7.44 -9.25 -1.34
N SER A 137 7.85 -9.00 -0.10
CA SER A 137 8.30 -7.68 0.36
C SER A 137 9.68 -7.33 -0.21
N PRO A 138 9.92 -6.06 -0.57
CA PRO A 138 11.25 -5.62 -0.97
C PRO A 138 12.26 -5.61 0.19
N LEU A 139 11.83 -5.86 1.43
CA LEU A 139 12.73 -6.10 2.56
C LEU A 139 13.42 -7.47 2.46
N GLU A 140 12.81 -8.43 1.79
CA GLU A 140 13.34 -9.78 1.57
C GLU A 140 13.75 -10.02 0.13
N MET A 141 13.23 -9.25 -0.81
CA MET A 141 13.41 -9.53 -2.25
C MET A 141 14.00 -8.35 -3.02
N TYR A 142 14.85 -8.69 -3.99
CA TYR A 142 15.44 -7.75 -4.95
C TYR A 142 15.46 -8.37 -6.35
N ALA A 143 15.17 -7.56 -7.37
CA ALA A 143 15.25 -7.97 -8.78
C ALA A 143 16.15 -7.02 -9.58
N ASP A 144 17.01 -7.59 -10.42
CA ASP A 144 17.84 -6.87 -11.38
C ASP A 144 17.08 -6.71 -12.71
N ILE A 145 16.82 -5.47 -13.09
CA ILE A 145 16.04 -5.12 -14.28
C ILE A 145 17.00 -4.73 -15.41
N ASP A 146 16.83 -5.32 -16.59
CA ASP A 146 17.60 -4.97 -17.77
C ASP A 146 17.17 -3.57 -18.28
N PRO A 147 18.07 -2.58 -18.32
CA PRO A 147 17.74 -1.22 -18.76
C PRO A 147 17.35 -1.12 -20.23
N ARG A 148 17.63 -2.16 -21.06
CA ARG A 148 17.33 -2.15 -22.50
C ARG A 148 15.87 -2.53 -22.79
N ASN A 149 15.40 -3.62 -22.19
CA ASN A 149 14.06 -4.17 -22.44
C ASN A 149 13.13 -4.10 -21.23
N ARG A 150 13.66 -3.66 -20.06
CA ARG A 150 12.93 -3.50 -18.79
C ARG A 150 12.41 -4.80 -18.20
N GLN A 151 12.97 -5.93 -18.63
CA GLN A 151 12.61 -7.24 -18.08
C GLN A 151 13.51 -7.58 -16.89
N VAL A 152 13.00 -8.41 -16.01
CA VAL A 152 13.77 -8.98 -14.90
C VAL A 152 14.79 -9.97 -15.48
N ARG A 153 16.09 -9.79 -15.16
CA ARG A 153 17.17 -10.68 -15.56
C ARG A 153 17.42 -11.79 -14.54
N ALA A 154 17.27 -11.43 -13.27
CA ALA A 154 17.37 -12.33 -12.13
C ALA A 154 16.69 -11.68 -10.93
N ALA A 155 16.14 -12.48 -10.04
CA ALA A 155 15.58 -12.02 -8.78
C ALA A 155 16.05 -12.92 -7.64
N LEU A 156 16.15 -12.34 -6.44
CA LEU A 156 16.64 -13.01 -5.24
C LEU A 156 15.73 -12.70 -4.07
N ARG A 157 15.18 -13.73 -3.44
CA ARG A 157 14.52 -13.65 -2.16
C ARG A 157 15.44 -14.17 -1.07
N ARG A 158 15.49 -13.49 0.10
CA ARG A 158 16.34 -13.87 1.24
C ARG A 158 15.56 -13.70 2.53
N TRP A 159 15.60 -14.68 3.38
CA TRP A 159 15.04 -14.59 4.73
C TRP A 159 15.87 -15.34 5.74
N VAL A 160 15.61 -15.13 7.01
CA VAL A 160 16.27 -15.83 8.12
C VAL A 160 15.20 -16.48 8.97
N ASP A 161 15.31 -17.79 9.16
CA ASP A 161 14.53 -18.48 10.18
C ASP A 161 15.34 -18.58 11.47
N PRO A 162 14.96 -17.83 12.53
CA PRO A 162 15.70 -17.83 13.78
C PRO A 162 15.57 -19.14 14.58
N GLN A 163 14.58 -19.98 14.26
CA GLN A 163 14.29 -21.22 14.98
C GLN A 163 14.79 -22.47 14.24
N ALA A 164 15.08 -22.36 12.95
CA ALA A 164 15.59 -23.51 12.19
C ALA A 164 17.02 -23.87 12.59
N SER A 165 17.29 -25.18 12.61
CA SER A 165 18.64 -25.72 12.73
C SER A 165 19.19 -26.02 11.33
N PRO A 166 20.50 -25.80 11.07
CA PRO A 166 21.08 -26.10 9.75
C PRO A 166 20.89 -27.56 9.35
N SER A 167 20.47 -27.80 8.11
CA SER A 167 20.22 -29.14 7.57
C SER A 167 21.50 -29.96 7.40
N LEU A 168 22.66 -29.31 7.25
CA LEU A 168 23.95 -29.93 7.05
C LEU A 168 24.87 -29.77 8.26
N PRO A 169 25.32 -30.90 8.90
CA PRO A 169 26.22 -30.86 10.06
C PRO A 169 27.61 -30.26 9.80
N SER A 170 28.01 -30.12 8.54
CA SER A 170 29.36 -29.72 8.12
C SER A 170 29.46 -28.26 7.63
N ALA A 171 28.41 -27.48 7.67
CA ALA A 171 28.50 -26.03 7.39
C ALA A 171 29.34 -25.37 8.49
N PRO A 172 30.46 -24.67 8.17
CA PRO A 172 31.19 -23.94 9.20
C PRO A 172 30.25 -22.93 9.82
N GLN A 173 30.01 -23.04 11.13
CA GLN A 173 29.27 -22.06 11.89
C GLN A 173 30.05 -20.74 11.80
N MET A 174 29.71 -19.90 10.84
CA MET A 174 30.09 -18.50 10.90
C MET A 174 29.28 -17.89 12.03
N ILE A 175 29.91 -17.87 13.21
CA ILE A 175 29.44 -17.18 14.40
C ILE A 175 29.45 -15.68 14.08
N THR A 176 28.39 -15.22 13.46
CA THR A 176 28.02 -13.81 13.51
C THR A 176 26.71 -13.74 14.28
N GLY A 177 26.79 -13.20 15.47
CA GLY A 177 25.81 -13.12 16.54
C GLY A 177 24.36 -12.93 16.12
N GLY A 178 23.60 -14.02 16.07
CA GLY A 178 22.19 -14.10 15.75
C GLY A 178 21.93 -15.50 15.17
N GLY A 179 21.58 -16.48 16.02
CA GLY A 179 21.34 -17.86 15.59
C GLY A 179 20.10 -17.96 14.71
N GLY A 180 20.27 -18.50 13.51
CA GLY A 180 19.21 -18.82 12.56
C GLY A 180 19.80 -19.29 11.23
N VAL A 181 19.00 -20.03 10.47
CA VAL A 181 19.36 -20.48 9.13
C VAL A 181 18.99 -19.40 8.12
N LYS A 182 19.96 -19.06 7.26
CA LYS A 182 19.75 -18.08 6.18
C LYS A 182 19.33 -18.84 4.91
N TYR A 183 18.16 -18.58 4.45
CA TYR A 183 17.64 -19.11 3.20
C TYR A 183 17.70 -18.05 2.10
N ALA A 184 17.89 -18.52 0.87
CA ALA A 184 17.77 -17.69 -0.32
C ALA A 184 17.22 -18.49 -1.49
N THR A 185 16.32 -17.88 -2.26
CA THR A 185 15.80 -18.39 -3.52
C THR A 185 16.21 -17.45 -4.64
N LEU A 186 16.95 -17.96 -5.60
CA LEU A 186 17.40 -17.24 -6.79
C LEU A 186 16.57 -17.67 -7.99
N TYR A 187 15.88 -16.72 -8.59
CA TYR A 187 15.06 -16.89 -9.79
C TYR A 187 15.85 -16.45 -11.02
N LEU A 188 16.10 -17.37 -11.93
CA LEU A 188 16.73 -17.15 -13.24
C LEU A 188 15.72 -17.45 -14.37
N PRO A 189 15.98 -17.06 -15.63
CA PRO A 189 15.03 -17.26 -16.72
C PRO A 189 14.61 -18.71 -16.99
N ASN A 190 15.48 -19.68 -16.69
CA ASN A 190 15.25 -21.08 -16.99
C ASN A 190 15.40 -22.00 -15.77
N SER A 191 15.72 -21.43 -14.60
CA SER A 191 15.93 -22.22 -13.39
C SER A 191 15.67 -21.42 -12.12
N THR A 192 15.26 -22.09 -11.08
CA THR A 192 15.15 -21.57 -9.70
C THR A 192 16.11 -22.37 -8.83
N HIS A 193 16.89 -21.68 -7.99
CA HIS A 193 17.90 -22.28 -7.13
C HIS A 193 17.62 -21.95 -5.67
N TRP A 194 17.69 -22.95 -4.80
CA TRP A 194 17.49 -22.79 -3.35
C TRP A 194 18.82 -22.92 -2.61
N PHE A 195 19.09 -21.95 -1.74
CA PHE A 195 20.32 -21.88 -0.95
C PHE A 195 20.01 -21.90 0.54
N GLU A 196 20.83 -22.63 1.28
CA GLU A 196 20.88 -22.58 2.74
C GLU A 196 22.28 -22.16 3.17
N ASN A 197 22.37 -21.08 3.96
CA ASN A 197 23.64 -20.49 4.40
C ASN A 197 24.65 -20.21 3.26
N GLY A 198 24.13 -19.89 2.07
CA GLY A 198 24.93 -19.61 0.88
C GLY A 198 25.39 -20.84 0.08
N ILE A 199 24.98 -22.05 0.48
CA ILE A 199 25.24 -23.31 -0.21
C ILE A 199 23.98 -23.72 -0.96
N GLU A 200 24.10 -23.99 -2.26
CA GLU A 200 23.01 -24.49 -3.09
C GLU A 200 22.59 -25.88 -2.58
N GLN A 201 21.31 -26.04 -2.28
CA GLN A 201 20.72 -27.27 -1.78
C GLN A 201 20.00 -28.02 -2.88
N ASP A 202 19.24 -27.26 -3.70
CA ASP A 202 18.41 -27.81 -4.75
C ASP A 202 18.21 -26.81 -5.87
N ARG A 203 17.69 -27.26 -7.02
CA ARG A 203 17.35 -26.43 -8.18
C ARG A 203 16.25 -27.06 -9.00
N ASP A 204 15.42 -26.23 -9.60
CA ASP A 204 14.43 -26.60 -10.61
C ASP A 204 14.82 -25.99 -11.97
N GLU A 205 14.86 -26.79 -13.02
CA GLU A 205 15.16 -26.38 -14.39
C GLU A 205 13.85 -26.32 -15.21
N HIS A 206 13.06 -25.27 -15.00
CA HIS A 206 11.70 -25.12 -15.57
C HIS A 206 11.68 -24.67 -17.04
N MET A 207 12.75 -24.16 -17.62
CA MET A 207 12.92 -23.76 -19.03
C MET A 207 11.82 -22.80 -19.56
N VAL A 208 11.31 -21.91 -18.72
CA VAL A 208 10.25 -20.94 -19.08
C VAL A 208 10.75 -19.85 -20.03
N GLY A 209 12.06 -19.54 -19.99
CA GLY A 209 12.68 -18.50 -20.82
C GLY A 209 12.58 -17.08 -20.27
N THR A 210 11.94 -16.91 -19.12
CA THR A 210 11.85 -15.63 -18.40
C THR A 210 11.84 -15.87 -16.89
N VAL A 211 12.23 -14.87 -16.11
CA VAL A 211 12.21 -14.96 -14.65
C VAL A 211 10.77 -15.00 -14.18
N MET A 212 10.43 -15.93 -13.32
CA MET A 212 9.08 -16.14 -12.79
C MET A 212 8.73 -15.15 -11.67
N VAL A 213 9.03 -13.88 -11.90
CA VAL A 213 8.80 -12.76 -10.96
C VAL A 213 8.28 -11.55 -11.73
N ALA A 214 7.17 -11.03 -11.29
CA ALA A 214 6.58 -9.78 -11.78
C ALA A 214 6.76 -8.67 -10.74
N PRO A 215 7.57 -7.62 -11.01
CA PRO A 215 7.72 -6.51 -10.08
C PRO A 215 6.50 -5.58 -10.12
N LEU A 216 5.95 -5.31 -8.96
CA LEU A 216 4.87 -4.37 -8.72
C LEU A 216 5.48 -3.01 -8.37
N VAL A 217 5.70 -2.13 -9.36
CA VAL A 217 6.49 -0.91 -9.19
C VAL A 217 5.61 0.32 -9.11
N ASN A 218 5.77 1.07 -8.00
CA ASN A 218 5.09 2.34 -7.81
C ASN A 218 5.88 3.51 -8.41
N ARG A 219 5.23 4.38 -9.19
CA ARG A 219 5.79 5.64 -9.75
C ARG A 219 7.14 5.46 -10.47
N SER A 220 7.29 4.45 -11.30
CA SER A 220 8.49 4.31 -12.13
C SER A 220 8.67 5.55 -13.05
N ARG A 221 9.93 5.90 -13.30
CA ARG A 221 10.31 6.95 -14.27
C ARG A 221 11.28 6.37 -15.29
N LEU A 222 11.46 7.08 -16.43
CA LEU A 222 12.35 6.63 -17.49
C LEU A 222 13.80 6.36 -17.04
N THR A 223 14.25 7.05 -16.01
CA THR A 223 15.59 6.92 -15.43
C THR A 223 15.60 6.20 -14.08
N ASP A 224 14.43 5.86 -13.52
CA ASP A 224 14.27 5.21 -12.22
C ASP A 224 13.20 4.12 -12.32
N TRP A 225 13.67 2.90 -12.61
CA TRP A 225 12.83 1.71 -12.77
C TRP A 225 12.43 1.08 -11.43
N LEU A 226 13.17 1.43 -10.38
CA LEU A 226 12.96 0.89 -9.04
C LEU A 226 11.79 1.58 -8.33
N GLY A 227 11.22 2.62 -8.94
CA GLY A 227 10.05 3.32 -8.45
C GLY A 227 10.34 4.31 -7.31
N ARG A 228 9.26 4.89 -6.76
CA ARG A 228 9.30 5.86 -5.67
C ARG A 228 8.21 5.58 -4.65
N SER A 229 8.51 5.84 -3.39
CA SER A 229 7.53 5.80 -2.32
C SER A 229 6.53 6.96 -2.41
N GLU A 230 5.28 6.71 -2.04
CA GLU A 230 4.29 7.78 -1.83
C GLU A 230 4.66 8.67 -0.65
N LEU A 231 5.42 8.14 0.31
CA LEU A 231 5.81 8.82 1.53
C LEU A 231 6.87 9.91 1.28
N GLU A 232 7.81 9.69 0.33
CA GLU A 232 8.98 10.56 0.13
C GLU A 232 8.65 12.05 -0.04
N THR A 233 7.48 12.36 -0.61
CA THR A 233 7.08 13.75 -0.85
C THR A 233 6.45 14.43 0.35
N VAL A 234 5.91 13.68 1.30
CA VAL A 234 5.18 14.19 2.45
C VAL A 234 5.95 14.08 3.76
N LEU A 235 6.92 13.15 3.87
CA LEU A 235 7.69 12.90 5.09
C LEU A 235 8.31 14.18 5.71
N PRO A 236 8.91 15.12 4.96
CA PRO A 236 9.44 16.32 5.57
C PRO A 236 8.40 17.16 6.30
N LEU A 237 7.16 17.19 5.80
CA LEU A 237 6.04 17.89 6.43
C LEU A 237 5.49 17.12 7.64
N VAL A 238 5.43 15.79 7.54
CA VAL A 238 5.03 14.91 8.64
C VAL A 238 6.02 15.05 9.80
N HIS A 239 7.33 15.03 9.53
CA HIS A 239 8.37 15.23 10.55
C HIS A 239 8.26 16.62 11.21
N ALA A 240 7.98 17.66 10.42
CA ALA A 240 7.74 18.99 10.95
C ALA A 240 6.50 19.03 11.88
N ALA A 241 5.42 18.37 11.47
CA ALA A 241 4.21 18.29 12.27
C ALA A 241 4.42 17.51 13.58
N ASN A 242 5.12 16.38 13.53
CA ASN A 242 5.49 15.59 14.70
C ASN A 242 6.36 16.40 15.68
N LYS A 243 7.30 17.18 15.14
CA LYS A 243 8.13 18.07 15.97
C LYS A 243 7.27 19.14 16.66
N ILE A 244 6.41 19.83 15.91
CA ILE A 244 5.52 20.86 16.45
C ILE A 244 4.56 20.28 17.49
N ALA A 245 3.99 19.09 17.24
CA ALA A 245 3.12 18.41 18.19
C ALA A 245 3.88 18.02 19.47
N THR A 246 5.11 17.54 19.35
CA THR A 246 5.96 17.24 20.51
C THR A 246 6.27 18.52 21.30
N ASP A 247 6.65 19.62 20.64
CA ASP A 247 6.91 20.91 21.28
C ASP A 247 5.68 21.47 21.98
N MET A 248 4.50 21.29 21.39
CA MET A 248 3.22 21.65 22.01
C MET A 248 2.95 20.86 23.28
N MET A 249 3.23 19.56 23.30
CA MET A 249 3.10 18.71 24.50
C MET A 249 4.07 19.17 25.61
N VAL A 250 5.33 19.44 25.23
CA VAL A 250 6.30 20.02 26.17
C VAL A 250 5.80 21.35 26.73
N ALA A 251 5.35 22.25 25.86
CA ALA A 251 4.82 23.55 26.29
C ALA A 251 3.62 23.39 27.21
N ALA A 252 2.73 22.44 26.92
CA ALA A 252 1.55 22.17 27.73
C ALA A 252 1.90 21.71 29.15
N GLU A 253 2.95 20.88 29.31
CA GLU A 253 3.45 20.47 30.64
C GLU A 253 3.91 21.68 31.50
N PHE A 254 4.59 22.65 30.86
CA PHE A 254 5.00 23.87 31.57
C PHE A 254 3.85 24.83 31.86
N VAL A 255 2.88 24.91 30.95
CA VAL A 255 1.75 25.87 31.05
C VAL A 255 0.63 25.34 31.94
N ALA A 256 0.43 24.02 32.01
CA ALA A 256 -0.56 23.38 32.88
C ALA A 256 -0.32 23.66 34.37
N LEU A 257 0.88 24.09 34.72
CA LEU A 257 1.30 24.44 36.07
C LEU A 257 1.68 25.92 36.10
N PRO A 258 0.80 26.85 36.54
CA PRO A 258 1.13 28.26 36.58
C PRO A 258 2.38 28.50 37.43
N ILE A 259 3.39 29.05 36.79
CA ILE A 259 4.64 29.38 37.46
C ILE A 259 4.41 30.69 38.23
N ARG A 260 4.51 30.62 39.55
CA ARG A 260 4.44 31.76 40.42
C ARG A 260 5.83 32.22 40.84
N GLY A 261 6.09 33.48 40.79
CA GLY A 261 7.34 34.06 41.26
C GLY A 261 7.15 34.75 42.59
N LEU A 262 8.13 34.59 43.46
CA LEU A 262 8.24 35.32 44.76
C LEU A 262 9.53 36.13 44.69
N MET A 263 9.43 37.42 44.89
CA MET A 263 10.59 38.28 45.10
C MET A 263 10.80 38.54 46.60
N GLY A 264 12.05 38.63 47.05
CA GLY A 264 12.37 38.89 48.44
C GLY A 264 12.74 37.70 49.27
N LEU A 265 13.18 36.60 48.68
CA LEU A 265 13.66 35.41 49.35
C LEU A 265 15.20 35.35 49.39
N SER A 266 15.75 34.70 50.42
CA SER A 266 17.21 34.51 50.58
C SER A 266 17.70 33.35 49.67
N PRO A 267 18.98 33.37 49.20
CA PRO A 267 19.53 32.26 48.42
C PRO A 267 19.49 30.89 49.12
N SER A 268 19.45 30.86 50.44
CA SER A 268 19.29 29.64 51.24
C SER A 268 17.93 28.97 51.13
N ASP A 269 16.90 29.69 50.66
CA ASP A 269 15.55 29.15 50.51
C ASP A 269 15.41 28.31 49.19
N PHE A 270 16.48 28.22 48.40
CA PHE A 270 16.58 27.43 47.14
C PHE A 270 17.41 26.16 47.29
N GLU A 271 17.62 25.71 48.48
CA GLU A 271 18.33 24.46 48.75
C GLU A 271 17.31 23.34 49.11
N ASP A 272 17.59 22.13 48.65
CA ASP A 272 16.81 20.98 49.08
C ASP A 272 17.11 20.66 50.55
N SER A 273 16.34 19.74 51.13
CA SER A 273 16.55 19.30 52.53
C SER A 273 17.94 18.71 52.80
N ALA A 274 18.75 18.48 51.77
CA ALA A 274 20.13 17.99 51.83
C ALA A 274 21.18 19.12 51.56
N GLY A 275 20.75 20.37 51.40
CA GLY A 275 21.63 21.53 51.15
C GLY A 275 22.12 21.66 49.68
N ASN A 276 21.52 20.93 48.73
CA ASN A 276 21.89 21.04 47.33
C ASN A 276 21.07 22.15 46.64
N LYS A 277 21.73 22.95 45.82
CA LYS A 277 21.08 24.00 45.01
C LYS A 277 20.16 23.37 43.99
N LEU A 278 18.89 23.77 43.95
CA LEU A 278 17.96 23.37 42.93
C LEU A 278 18.37 23.94 41.56
N THR A 279 18.30 23.11 40.53
CA THR A 279 18.52 23.60 39.16
C THR A 279 17.37 24.53 38.73
N ALA A 280 17.58 25.44 37.77
CA ALA A 280 16.54 26.35 37.30
C ALA A 280 15.28 25.57 36.81
N ILE A 281 15.46 24.40 36.21
CA ILE A 281 14.37 23.55 35.72
C ILE A 281 13.63 22.89 36.90
N GLN A 282 14.33 22.42 37.94
CA GLN A 282 13.72 21.87 39.15
C GLN A 282 12.96 22.93 39.94
N ALA A 283 13.47 24.17 39.99
CA ALA A 283 12.75 25.31 40.54
C ALA A 283 11.49 25.63 39.75
N MET A 284 11.55 25.60 38.41
CA MET A 284 10.40 25.78 37.53
C MET A 284 9.34 24.67 37.71
N LEU A 285 9.76 23.41 37.78
CA LEU A 285 8.89 22.26 38.03
C LEU A 285 8.32 22.27 39.45
N GLY A 286 9.05 22.85 40.43
CA GLY A 286 8.62 23.07 41.81
C GLY A 286 7.56 24.19 42.01
N ARG A 287 7.14 24.84 40.92
CA ARG A 287 6.07 25.86 40.90
C ARG A 287 6.37 27.24 41.46
N PHE A 288 7.59 27.49 41.95
CA PHE A 288 7.98 28.80 42.45
C PHE A 288 9.35 29.20 41.93
N VAL A 289 9.41 30.38 41.30
CA VAL A 289 10.67 31.06 41.04
C VAL A 289 10.85 32.15 42.09
N ALA A 290 11.83 31.99 42.92
CA ALA A 290 12.13 32.98 43.91
C ALA A 290 13.31 33.81 43.41
N ILE A 291 13.16 35.14 43.47
CA ILE A 291 14.20 36.12 43.07
C ILE A 291 14.60 36.83 44.40
N PRO A 292 15.87 36.71 44.82
CA PRO A 292 16.35 37.47 45.97
C PRO A 292 16.24 38.98 45.70
N ASP A 293 15.70 39.71 46.64
CA ASP A 293 15.67 41.18 46.61
C ASP A 293 16.11 41.71 47.95
N ASP A 294 17.09 42.62 47.94
CA ASP A 294 17.66 43.18 49.15
C ASP A 294 16.73 44.19 49.86
N ASP A 295 15.66 44.66 49.19
CA ASP A 295 14.73 45.68 49.70
C ASP A 295 13.57 45.13 50.57
N GLY A 296 13.47 43.83 50.74
CA GLY A 296 12.54 43.17 51.73
C GLY A 296 11.05 43.35 51.47
N THR A 297 10.65 43.88 50.31
CA THR A 297 9.24 43.97 49.88
C THR A 297 8.86 42.81 49.03
N GLY A 298 8.45 41.71 49.65
CA GLY A 298 8.01 40.51 48.93
C GLY A 298 6.87 40.84 47.95
N LYS A 299 7.13 40.61 46.67
CA LYS A 299 6.12 40.73 45.61
C LYS A 299 5.90 39.38 44.96
N THR A 300 4.65 39.00 44.83
CA THR A 300 4.26 37.82 44.04
C THR A 300 3.95 38.25 42.62
N PHE A 301 4.41 37.48 41.64
CA PHE A 301 4.04 37.62 40.24
C PHE A 301 3.69 36.25 39.66
N GLU A 302 2.80 36.27 38.69
CA GLU A 302 2.37 35.08 37.97
C GLU A 302 2.66 35.26 36.49
N PHE A 303 3.34 34.28 35.88
CA PHE A 303 3.49 34.29 34.43
C PHE A 303 2.18 33.91 33.79
N SER A 304 1.71 34.73 32.84
CA SER A 304 0.53 34.40 32.05
C SER A 304 0.74 33.09 31.30
N SER A 305 -0.33 32.26 31.24
CA SER A 305 -0.34 31.05 30.47
C SER A 305 0.01 31.34 29.00
N ALA A 306 0.90 30.55 28.40
CA ALA A 306 1.20 30.68 26.98
C ALA A 306 -0.01 30.24 26.16
N ASN A 307 -0.27 30.97 25.06
CA ASN A 307 -1.32 30.57 24.12
C ASN A 307 -0.80 29.44 23.21
N LEU A 308 -1.42 28.25 23.28
CA LEU A 308 -1.09 27.10 22.48
C LEU A 308 -1.77 27.10 21.07
N ASP A 309 -2.64 28.07 20.78
CA ASP A 309 -3.37 28.14 19.51
C ASP A 309 -2.44 28.24 18.29
N ASN A 310 -1.29 28.88 18.46
CA ASN A 310 -0.30 28.98 17.39
C ASN A 310 0.22 27.59 16.93
N PHE A 311 0.37 26.64 17.84
CA PHE A 311 0.76 25.27 17.52
C PHE A 311 -0.33 24.58 16.70
N HIS A 312 -1.59 24.70 17.11
CA HIS A 312 -2.73 24.15 16.38
C HIS A 312 -2.84 24.75 14.97
N GLN A 313 -2.68 26.07 14.84
CA GLN A 313 -2.71 26.73 13.53
C GLN A 313 -1.57 26.24 12.62
N THR A 314 -0.37 26.04 13.18
CA THR A 314 0.80 25.55 12.42
C THR A 314 0.57 24.10 11.98
N ILE A 315 0.08 23.22 12.85
CA ILE A 315 -0.26 21.83 12.51
C ILE A 315 -1.33 21.80 11.41
N ASN A 316 -2.39 22.60 11.53
CA ASN A 316 -3.45 22.71 10.52
C ASN A 316 -2.91 23.21 9.17
N GLN A 317 -1.95 24.14 9.17
CA GLN A 317 -1.30 24.59 7.94
C GLN A 317 -0.45 23.47 7.30
N LEU A 318 0.31 22.72 8.10
CA LEU A 318 1.05 21.55 7.62
C LEU A 318 0.12 20.47 7.07
N ALA A 319 -1.01 20.21 7.72
CA ALA A 319 -2.05 19.28 7.23
C ALA A 319 -2.57 19.70 5.84
N ARG A 320 -2.85 21.00 5.64
CA ARG A 320 -3.27 21.52 4.32
C ARG A 320 -2.21 21.34 3.25
N LEU A 321 -0.93 21.52 3.58
CA LEU A 321 0.18 21.27 2.66
C LEU A 321 0.30 19.78 2.31
N VAL A 322 0.20 18.89 3.29
CA VAL A 322 0.17 17.44 3.07
C VAL A 322 -1.01 17.06 2.18
N ALA A 323 -2.23 17.53 2.47
CA ALA A 323 -3.41 17.30 1.65
C ALA A 323 -3.20 17.75 0.19
N SER A 324 -2.64 18.95 0.00
CA SER A 324 -2.38 19.51 -1.33
C SER A 324 -1.35 18.69 -2.12
N ILE A 325 -0.22 18.29 -1.50
CA ILE A 325 0.84 17.51 -2.15
C ILE A 325 0.35 16.10 -2.43
N ALA A 326 -0.23 15.44 -1.44
CA ALA A 326 -0.77 14.10 -1.55
C ALA A 326 -2.01 14.02 -2.44
N GLY A 327 -2.68 15.14 -2.72
CA GLY A 327 -3.94 15.18 -3.48
C GLY A 327 -5.09 14.56 -2.72
N LEU A 328 -5.05 14.64 -1.39
CA LEU A 328 -6.11 14.17 -0.50
C LEU A 328 -7.13 15.29 -0.27
N PRO A 329 -8.41 14.95 -0.08
CA PRO A 329 -9.40 15.89 0.41
C PRO A 329 -9.01 16.42 1.81
N PRO A 330 -9.14 17.71 2.09
CA PRO A 330 -8.74 18.29 3.38
C PRO A 330 -9.44 17.65 4.60
N HIS A 331 -10.66 17.17 4.44
CA HIS A 331 -11.41 16.52 5.52
C HIS A 331 -10.81 15.19 5.98
N TYR A 332 -10.01 14.49 5.13
CA TYR A 332 -9.28 13.28 5.53
C TYR A 332 -8.22 13.57 6.62
N LEU A 333 -7.72 14.79 6.67
CA LEU A 333 -6.78 15.24 7.70
C LEU A 333 -7.47 15.95 8.88
N GLY A 334 -8.78 15.78 9.05
CA GLY A 334 -9.55 16.39 10.14
C GLY A 334 -9.82 17.89 9.95
N LEU A 335 -9.54 18.46 8.78
CA LEU A 335 -9.81 19.85 8.47
C LEU A 335 -11.28 20.02 8.04
N THR A 336 -12.14 20.34 8.99
CA THR A 336 -13.56 20.59 8.75
C THR A 336 -13.84 22.07 8.54
N THR A 337 -14.85 22.38 7.73
CA THR A 337 -15.42 23.73 7.61
C THR A 337 -16.67 23.81 8.46
N GLU A 338 -17.00 25.01 8.97
CA GLU A 338 -18.21 25.24 9.79
C GLU A 338 -19.50 24.84 9.04
N ASN A 339 -19.50 24.94 7.71
CA ASN A 339 -20.60 24.47 6.89
C ASN A 339 -20.22 23.12 6.23
N PRO A 340 -21.03 22.05 6.40
CA PRO A 340 -20.77 20.78 5.75
C PRO A 340 -20.79 20.97 4.22
N PRO A 341 -19.77 20.47 3.50
CA PRO A 341 -19.71 20.60 2.05
C PRO A 341 -20.83 19.78 1.41
N SER A 342 -21.33 20.25 0.25
CA SER A 342 -22.27 19.47 -0.54
C SER A 342 -21.63 18.18 -1.08
N ALA A 343 -22.43 17.17 -1.41
CA ALA A 343 -21.96 15.93 -2.01
C ALA A 343 -21.11 16.16 -3.27
N ASP A 344 -21.44 17.16 -4.09
CA ASP A 344 -20.68 17.52 -5.29
C ASP A 344 -19.34 18.18 -4.96
N SER A 345 -19.29 18.96 -3.89
CA SER A 345 -18.05 19.56 -3.39
C SER A 345 -17.07 18.48 -2.87
N ILE A 346 -17.59 17.49 -2.12
CA ILE A 346 -16.79 16.36 -1.65
C ILE A 346 -16.19 15.60 -2.83
N ARG A 347 -16.99 15.27 -3.85
CA ARG A 347 -16.50 14.58 -5.06
C ARG A 347 -15.47 15.38 -5.84
N SER A 348 -15.71 16.68 -5.99
CA SER A 348 -14.73 17.55 -6.65
C SER A 348 -13.39 17.55 -5.90
N ALA A 349 -13.41 17.47 -4.58
CA ALA A 349 -12.22 17.36 -3.76
C ALA A 349 -11.52 15.99 -3.90
N GLU A 350 -12.27 14.91 -4.14
CA GLU A 350 -11.73 13.54 -4.34
C GLU A 350 -11.20 13.28 -5.75
N MET A 351 -11.54 14.11 -6.73
CA MET A 351 -11.21 13.88 -8.15
C MET A 351 -9.71 13.63 -8.38
N ARG A 352 -8.84 14.32 -7.65
CA ARG A 352 -7.40 14.14 -7.76
C ARG A 352 -6.94 12.80 -7.18
N LEU A 353 -7.53 12.35 -6.07
CA LEU A 353 -7.25 11.05 -5.46
C LEU A 353 -7.70 9.93 -6.38
N VAL A 354 -8.91 10.00 -6.92
CA VAL A 354 -9.42 9.06 -7.93
C VAL A 354 -8.45 8.96 -9.12
N LYS A 355 -8.01 10.10 -9.66
CA LYS A 355 -7.06 10.10 -10.78
C LYS A 355 -5.70 9.52 -10.44
N ARG A 356 -5.26 9.64 -9.18
CA ARG A 356 -4.05 8.97 -8.68
C ARG A 356 -4.24 7.45 -8.63
N ALA A 357 -5.38 6.98 -8.13
CA ALA A 357 -5.71 5.55 -8.10
C ALA A 357 -5.77 4.96 -9.52
N GLU A 358 -6.49 5.57 -10.46
CA GLU A 358 -6.51 5.15 -11.88
C GLU A 358 -5.10 5.02 -12.49
N ARG A 359 -4.20 5.97 -12.17
CA ARG A 359 -2.82 5.89 -12.64
C ARG A 359 -2.00 4.78 -12.00
N LYS A 360 -2.40 4.27 -10.81
CA LYS A 360 -1.77 3.12 -10.18
C LYS A 360 -2.31 1.80 -10.74
N GLN A 361 -3.59 1.76 -11.09
CA GLN A 361 -4.21 0.59 -11.73
C GLN A 361 -3.42 0.14 -12.97
N VAL A 362 -2.90 1.07 -13.77
CA VAL A 362 -2.16 0.74 -15.00
C VAL A 362 -0.87 -0.07 -14.72
N PRO A 363 0.12 0.42 -13.94
CA PRO A 363 1.35 -0.35 -13.70
C PRO A 363 1.11 -1.59 -12.83
N PHE A 364 0.18 -1.54 -11.87
CA PHE A 364 -0.13 -2.69 -11.04
C PHE A 364 -0.90 -3.75 -11.83
N GLY A 365 -1.88 -3.35 -12.66
CA GLY A 365 -2.54 -4.25 -13.59
C GLY A 365 -1.54 -4.94 -14.52
N GLY A 366 -0.62 -4.19 -15.11
CA GLY A 366 0.44 -4.78 -15.96
C GLY A 366 1.30 -5.82 -15.25
N ALA A 367 1.58 -5.66 -13.93
CA ALA A 367 2.28 -6.68 -13.13
C ALA A 367 1.40 -7.92 -12.90
N TYR A 368 0.12 -7.75 -12.58
CA TYR A 368 -0.82 -8.87 -12.43
C TYR A 368 -1.05 -9.61 -13.74
N GLU A 369 -1.16 -8.90 -14.86
CA GLU A 369 -1.23 -9.49 -16.21
C GLU A 369 0.03 -10.30 -16.53
N GLN A 370 1.22 -9.82 -16.14
CA GLN A 370 2.45 -10.57 -16.28
C GLN A 370 2.43 -11.82 -15.40
N THR A 371 1.93 -11.74 -14.17
CA THR A 371 1.75 -12.87 -13.27
C THR A 371 0.85 -13.93 -13.89
N MET A 372 -0.32 -13.54 -14.40
CA MET A 372 -1.26 -14.48 -15.02
C MET A 372 -0.73 -15.08 -16.33
N ARG A 373 0.08 -14.35 -17.08
CA ARG A 373 0.82 -14.92 -18.24
C ARG A 373 1.82 -16.00 -17.82
N LEU A 374 2.52 -15.80 -16.69
CA LEU A 374 3.44 -16.80 -16.14
C LEU A 374 2.67 -18.04 -15.64
N VAL A 375 1.52 -17.84 -14.98
CA VAL A 375 0.60 -18.92 -14.57
C VAL A 375 0.21 -19.77 -15.78
N LYS A 376 -0.30 -19.14 -16.85
CA LYS A 376 -0.68 -19.85 -18.08
C LYS A 376 0.49 -20.54 -18.74
N ARG A 377 1.69 -19.94 -18.72
CA ARG A 377 2.90 -20.58 -19.23
C ARG A 377 3.25 -21.87 -18.48
N LEU A 378 3.02 -21.90 -17.16
CA LEU A 378 3.24 -23.13 -16.37
C LEU A 378 2.15 -24.17 -16.61
N GLN A 379 0.87 -23.76 -16.70
CA GLN A 379 -0.24 -24.68 -16.98
C GLN A 379 -0.15 -25.30 -18.37
N ASP A 380 0.00 -24.47 -19.40
CA ASP A 380 -0.11 -24.88 -20.81
C ASP A 380 1.21 -25.35 -21.42
N GLY A 381 2.34 -25.07 -20.77
CA GLY A 381 3.67 -25.41 -21.28
C GLY A 381 4.20 -24.49 -22.39
N ASP A 382 3.38 -23.64 -22.97
CA ASP A 382 3.72 -22.73 -24.06
C ASP A 382 3.23 -21.30 -23.85
N TRP A 383 3.82 -20.33 -24.58
CA TRP A 383 3.39 -18.93 -24.57
C TRP A 383 2.25 -18.72 -25.57
N ASP A 384 1.01 -18.61 -25.09
CA ASP A 384 -0.12 -18.24 -25.94
C ASP A 384 -0.13 -16.72 -26.24
N PRO A 385 -0.06 -16.31 -27.50
CA PRO A 385 -0.05 -14.90 -27.89
C PRO A 385 -1.32 -14.11 -27.46
N ARG A 386 -2.44 -14.77 -27.22
CA ARG A 386 -3.70 -14.13 -26.78
C ARG A 386 -3.51 -13.42 -25.45
N TYR A 387 -2.79 -14.02 -24.50
CA TYR A 387 -2.56 -13.44 -23.17
C TYR A 387 -1.62 -12.22 -23.17
N ARG A 388 -0.99 -11.87 -24.32
CA ARG A 388 -0.23 -10.60 -24.43
C ARG A 388 -1.09 -9.37 -24.28
N ARG A 389 -2.40 -9.50 -24.50
CA ARG A 389 -3.38 -8.43 -24.45
C ARG A 389 -4.37 -8.63 -23.28
N LEU A 390 -3.99 -9.44 -22.31
CA LEU A 390 -4.74 -9.61 -21.06
C LEU A 390 -4.87 -8.25 -20.38
N GLU A 391 -6.04 -7.97 -19.83
CA GLU A 391 -6.37 -6.77 -19.08
C GLU A 391 -6.87 -7.13 -17.69
N THR A 392 -6.38 -6.43 -16.67
CA THR A 392 -6.90 -6.54 -15.31
C THR A 392 -8.16 -5.68 -15.20
N ILE A 393 -9.24 -6.27 -14.72
CA ILE A 393 -10.49 -5.57 -14.43
C ILE A 393 -10.36 -4.97 -13.03
N TRP A 394 -10.56 -3.66 -12.92
CA TRP A 394 -10.50 -2.92 -11.67
C TRP A 394 -11.88 -2.38 -11.30
N ARG A 395 -12.18 -2.37 -10.01
CA ARG A 395 -13.31 -1.59 -9.50
C ARG A 395 -13.08 -0.10 -9.78
N ASP A 396 -14.17 0.61 -10.09
CA ASP A 396 -14.14 2.06 -10.25
C ASP A 396 -13.62 2.73 -8.95
N PRO A 397 -12.49 3.43 -8.98
CA PRO A 397 -11.91 4.07 -7.80
C PRO A 397 -12.71 5.28 -7.30
N SER A 398 -13.70 5.75 -8.06
CA SER A 398 -14.65 6.75 -7.58
C SER A 398 -15.66 6.10 -6.63
N THR A 399 -16.26 6.91 -5.76
CA THR A 399 -17.32 6.46 -4.83
C THR A 399 -18.68 7.07 -5.23
N PRO A 400 -19.23 6.73 -6.42
CA PRO A 400 -20.53 7.23 -6.80
C PRO A 400 -21.61 6.62 -5.88
N THR A 401 -22.59 7.44 -5.49
CA THR A 401 -23.73 6.91 -4.75
C THR A 401 -24.55 5.95 -5.62
N ILE A 402 -25.17 4.94 -5.00
CA ILE A 402 -26.06 4.00 -5.70
C ILE A 402 -27.12 4.73 -6.54
N VAL A 403 -27.65 5.84 -6.01
CA VAL A 403 -28.65 6.67 -6.71
C VAL A 403 -28.09 7.24 -8.04
N GLN A 404 -26.85 7.67 -8.07
CA GLN A 404 -26.24 8.23 -9.29
C GLN A 404 -25.87 7.15 -10.30
N LYS A 405 -25.38 6.01 -9.82
CA LYS A 405 -25.17 4.84 -10.69
C LYS A 405 -26.49 4.41 -11.31
N ALA A 406 -27.56 4.35 -10.51
CA ALA A 406 -28.90 4.01 -11.00
C ALA A 406 -29.45 5.06 -11.98
N ASP A 407 -29.28 6.36 -11.71
CA ASP A 407 -29.73 7.44 -12.62
C ASP A 407 -28.95 7.42 -13.95
N ALA A 408 -27.64 7.21 -13.92
CA ALA A 408 -26.82 7.03 -15.10
C ALA A 408 -27.25 5.79 -15.90
N ALA A 409 -27.46 4.65 -15.23
CA ALA A 409 -27.89 3.42 -15.83
C ALA A 409 -29.24 3.56 -16.54
N VAL A 410 -30.22 4.19 -15.89
CA VAL A 410 -31.55 4.47 -16.50
C VAL A 410 -31.41 5.36 -17.73
N LYS A 411 -30.58 6.39 -17.69
CA LYS A 411 -30.38 7.32 -18.82
C LYS A 411 -29.65 6.67 -20.00
N LEU A 412 -28.73 5.75 -19.75
CA LEU A 412 -27.92 5.11 -20.79
C LEU A 412 -28.60 3.88 -21.40
N TYR A 413 -29.37 3.12 -20.60
CA TYR A 413 -29.99 1.88 -21.02
C TYR A 413 -31.46 2.06 -21.49
N ASN A 414 -32.25 2.91 -20.82
CA ASN A 414 -33.69 3.05 -21.07
C ASN A 414 -34.04 3.92 -22.30
N LEU A 415 -33.18 3.93 -23.31
CA LEU A 415 -33.41 4.59 -24.58
C LEU A 415 -34.01 3.60 -25.62
N PRO A 416 -34.76 4.05 -26.61
CA PRO A 416 -35.25 3.20 -27.73
C PRO A 416 -34.14 2.40 -28.45
N LYS A 417 -32.92 2.92 -28.42
CA LYS A 417 -31.66 2.20 -28.71
C LYS A 417 -30.72 2.43 -27.54
N PRO A 418 -30.52 1.45 -26.69
CA PRO A 418 -29.58 1.57 -25.57
C PRO A 418 -28.19 1.93 -26.07
N ILE A 419 -27.54 2.91 -25.43
CA ILE A 419 -26.15 3.28 -25.73
C ILE A 419 -25.21 2.22 -25.16
N VAL A 420 -25.62 1.62 -24.01
CA VAL A 420 -24.83 0.61 -23.29
C VAL A 420 -25.66 -0.67 -23.18
N PRO A 421 -25.09 -1.86 -23.47
CA PRO A 421 -25.76 -3.14 -23.26
C PRO A 421 -26.16 -3.37 -21.80
N LEU A 422 -27.22 -4.16 -21.56
CA LEU A 422 -27.71 -4.46 -20.21
C LEU A 422 -26.60 -5.05 -19.30
N ARG A 423 -25.75 -5.91 -19.85
CA ARG A 423 -24.64 -6.52 -19.12
C ARG A 423 -23.68 -5.42 -18.62
N GLN A 424 -23.20 -4.55 -19.54
CA GLN A 424 -22.31 -3.46 -19.17
C GLN A 424 -22.93 -2.50 -18.15
N THR A 425 -24.24 -2.24 -18.30
CA THR A 425 -24.98 -1.42 -17.33
C THR A 425 -24.98 -2.06 -15.94
N ARG A 426 -25.05 -3.39 -15.83
CA ARG A 426 -24.95 -4.11 -14.56
C ARG A 426 -23.54 -4.05 -13.97
N GLU A 427 -22.53 -4.18 -14.81
CA GLU A 427 -21.11 -4.00 -14.40
C GLU A 427 -20.87 -2.57 -13.89
N ASP A 428 -21.34 -1.54 -14.60
CA ASP A 428 -21.23 -0.14 -14.19
C ASP A 428 -21.98 0.15 -12.86
N LEU A 429 -23.06 -0.58 -12.58
CA LEU A 429 -23.78 -0.52 -11.31
C LEU A 429 -22.98 -1.17 -10.15
N GLY A 430 -21.97 -1.98 -10.47
CA GLY A 430 -21.09 -2.63 -9.50
C GLY A 430 -21.52 -4.04 -9.11
N TYR A 431 -22.32 -4.73 -9.93
CA TYR A 431 -22.61 -6.15 -9.75
C TYR A 431 -21.42 -6.99 -10.22
N THR A 432 -21.07 -8.02 -9.45
CA THR A 432 -20.01 -8.97 -9.81
C THR A 432 -20.44 -9.88 -10.98
N ASP A 433 -19.48 -10.45 -11.71
CA ASP A 433 -19.75 -11.37 -12.81
C ASP A 433 -20.67 -12.55 -12.40
N ALA A 434 -20.46 -13.12 -11.20
CA ALA A 434 -21.32 -14.17 -10.65
C ALA A 434 -22.78 -13.71 -10.43
N GLN A 435 -22.96 -12.46 -9.98
CA GLN A 435 -24.29 -11.88 -9.81
C GLN A 435 -24.93 -11.59 -11.17
N ILE A 436 -24.17 -11.10 -12.13
CA ILE A 436 -24.63 -10.82 -13.49
C ILE A 436 -25.04 -12.12 -14.19
N ALA A 437 -24.27 -13.19 -14.09
CA ALA A 437 -24.62 -14.50 -14.63
C ALA A 437 -25.93 -15.04 -14.06
N ARG A 438 -26.14 -14.90 -12.74
CA ARG A 438 -27.41 -15.27 -12.10
C ARG A 438 -28.58 -14.43 -12.62
N MET A 439 -28.41 -13.11 -12.74
CA MET A 439 -29.42 -12.20 -13.30
C MET A 439 -29.76 -12.55 -14.75
N GLN A 440 -28.77 -12.89 -15.58
CA GLN A 440 -29.00 -13.32 -16.97
C GLN A 440 -29.79 -14.62 -17.06
N THR A 441 -29.55 -15.54 -16.12
CA THR A 441 -30.34 -16.79 -16.03
C THR A 441 -31.79 -16.50 -15.66
N GLU A 442 -32.05 -15.55 -14.76
CA GLU A 442 -33.37 -15.09 -14.40
C GLU A 442 -34.08 -14.36 -15.54
N ASP A 443 -33.35 -13.47 -16.25
CA ASP A 443 -33.90 -12.78 -17.44
C ASP A 443 -34.32 -13.76 -18.54
N THR A 444 -33.52 -14.81 -18.77
CA THR A 444 -33.80 -15.85 -19.78
C THR A 444 -35.03 -16.63 -19.39
N LYS A 445 -35.21 -16.97 -18.12
CA LYS A 445 -36.42 -17.63 -17.59
C LYS A 445 -37.63 -16.71 -17.75
N ALA A 446 -37.52 -15.43 -17.35
CA ALA A 446 -38.63 -14.49 -17.47
C ALA A 446 -39.04 -14.27 -18.94
N ALA A 447 -38.06 -14.19 -19.86
CA ALA A 447 -38.34 -14.10 -21.30
C ALA A 447 -39.00 -15.36 -21.86
N ALA A 448 -38.69 -16.54 -21.35
CA ALA A 448 -39.35 -17.83 -21.73
C ALA A 448 -40.79 -17.93 -21.18
N GLU A 449 -41.06 -17.31 -20.05
CA GLU A 449 -42.38 -17.28 -19.42
C GLU A 449 -43.31 -16.17 -20.00
N ASP A 450 -42.74 -15.24 -20.77
CA ASP A 450 -43.52 -14.15 -21.39
C ASP A 450 -44.58 -14.72 -22.37
N PRO A 451 -45.89 -14.43 -22.18
CA PRO A 451 -46.96 -14.93 -23.00
C PRO A 451 -46.80 -14.62 -24.50
N LEU A 452 -46.19 -13.50 -24.86
CA LEU A 452 -45.94 -13.14 -26.26
C LEU A 452 -44.88 -14.03 -26.91
N THR A 453 -43.82 -14.34 -26.17
CA THR A 453 -42.75 -15.27 -26.61
C THR A 453 -43.29 -16.70 -26.74
N GLN A 454 -44.16 -17.15 -25.82
CA GLN A 454 -44.83 -18.47 -25.92
C GLN A 454 -45.73 -18.55 -27.14
N ILE A 455 -46.53 -17.54 -27.46
CA ILE A 455 -47.36 -17.47 -28.67
C ILE A 455 -46.51 -17.48 -29.94
N ALA A 456 -45.40 -16.70 -29.98
CA ALA A 456 -44.49 -16.69 -31.11
C ALA A 456 -43.85 -18.07 -31.35
N ASN A 457 -43.41 -18.74 -30.30
CA ASN A 457 -42.85 -20.10 -30.35
C ASN A 457 -43.89 -21.13 -30.79
N GLN A 458 -45.12 -21.01 -30.33
CA GLN A 458 -46.23 -21.86 -30.78
C GLN A 458 -46.61 -21.65 -32.26
N LEU A 459 -46.52 -20.41 -32.74
CA LEU A 459 -46.78 -20.10 -34.16
C LEU A 459 -45.66 -20.61 -35.07
N SER A 460 -44.40 -20.54 -34.63
CA SER A 460 -43.24 -21.04 -35.37
C SER A 460 -43.14 -22.57 -35.38
N ALA A 461 -43.67 -23.22 -34.35
CA ALA A 461 -43.70 -24.70 -34.20
C ALA A 461 -44.85 -25.38 -34.99
N ARG A 462 -45.79 -24.63 -35.65
CA ARG A 462 -46.77 -25.20 -36.53
C ARG A 462 -46.12 -25.49 -37.88
N PRO A 463 -45.92 -26.76 -38.30
CA PRO A 463 -45.46 -27.07 -39.63
C PRO A 463 -46.54 -26.63 -40.60
N GLY A 464 -46.13 -25.85 -41.61
CA GLY A 464 -47.03 -25.31 -42.66
C GLY A 464 -47.82 -26.41 -43.37
N SER A 465 -49.07 -26.54 -43.01
CA SER A 465 -50.08 -27.28 -43.81
C SER A 465 -50.74 -26.27 -44.75
N LEU A 466 -50.00 -25.77 -45.73
CA LEU A 466 -50.57 -25.15 -46.93
C LEU A 466 -49.87 -25.78 -48.14
N SER A 467 -50.20 -27.03 -48.40
CA SER A 467 -49.99 -27.67 -49.71
C SER A 467 -51.29 -28.36 -50.07
N GLY A 468 -51.93 -27.84 -51.08
CA GLY A 468 -52.95 -28.61 -51.80
C GLY A 468 -54.34 -28.02 -51.90
N ALA A 469 -54.57 -27.12 -52.87
CA ALA A 469 -55.82 -27.06 -53.63
C ALA A 469 -55.61 -26.14 -54.82
N ALA A 470 -55.10 -26.71 -55.91
CA ALA A 470 -55.33 -26.18 -57.27
C ALA A 470 -55.51 -27.38 -58.18
N ALA A 471 -56.75 -27.67 -58.48
CA ALA A 471 -57.18 -28.36 -59.70
C ALA A 471 -58.25 -27.54 -60.34
#